data_43fd95c32447720097aabdf04f419e8e
#
_entry.id   43fd95c32447720097aabdf04f419e8e
#
_cell.length_a   1.000
_cell.length_b   1.000
_cell.length_c   1.000
_cell.angle_alpha   90.00
_cell.angle_beta   90.00
_cell.angle_gamma   90.00
#
_symmetry.space_group_name_H-M   'P 1'
#
loop_
_entity.id
_entity.type
_entity.pdbx_description
1 polymer ?
#
loop_
_entity_poly.entity_id
_entity_poly.type
_entity_poly.pdbx_seq_one_letter_code
_entity_poly.pdbx_strand_id
1 'polypeptide(L)'
;MKSDEIIEAVIGAKALAVLTGAGVSTLSGIPDFRGPQGLYKNPDAERIFDIDWFDRDPSIYYNGCRELVYGLNKYAPSACHLTLAKLEKRGILKGIATQNIDMLHQRAGSEAVYEVHGSPRLHHCRNCGKARAYAEIVAELETKGERLTAQDVPRCACGGVFKPDITFFGEALPEEAFVASQELAIRADVMLVIGTSLTVFPAAGLPRLTLQAGGRVFIVNGSPTPLDDYASGKAEDIASFSAMLSHRRPGFCSMAVTLLSMLSTLSDMTLCFSAITAMLVAMLSSVSCLRSTSSSRC
;
A
#
# COMPACT_ATOMS: atom_id res chain seq x y z
N MET A 1 -6.63 16.29 13.28
CA MET A 1 -5.26 16.67 12.92
C MET A 1 -5.25 16.98 11.44
N LYS A 2 -4.54 18.02 10.99
CA LYS A 2 -4.51 18.38 9.56
C LYS A 2 -3.60 17.42 8.80
N SER A 3 -3.87 17.18 7.53
CA SER A 3 -3.06 16.29 6.67
C SER A 3 -1.56 16.64 6.69
N ASP A 4 -1.20 17.92 6.83
CA ASP A 4 0.19 18.37 6.95
C ASP A 4 0.92 17.78 8.16
N GLU A 5 0.27 17.69 9.32
CA GLU A 5 0.88 17.11 10.54
C GLU A 5 1.14 15.62 10.39
N ILE A 6 0.24 14.89 9.69
CA ILE A 6 0.46 13.48 9.35
C ILE A 6 1.64 13.33 8.40
N ILE A 7 1.73 14.19 7.38
CA ILE A 7 2.82 14.16 6.41
C ILE A 7 4.16 14.45 7.07
N GLU A 8 4.23 15.41 7.99
CA GLU A 8 5.45 15.70 8.75
C GLU A 8 5.88 14.50 9.61
N ALA A 9 4.92 13.84 10.28
CA ALA A 9 5.20 12.65 11.05
C ALA A 9 5.73 11.50 10.17
N VAL A 10 5.14 11.30 8.99
CA VAL A 10 5.54 10.27 8.00
C VAL A 10 6.95 10.53 7.48
N ILE A 11 7.25 11.77 7.06
CA ILE A 11 8.57 12.12 6.51
C ILE A 11 9.66 12.13 7.57
N GLY A 12 9.31 12.49 8.80
CA GLY A 12 10.22 12.49 9.95
C GLY A 12 10.40 11.14 10.63
N ALA A 13 9.72 10.09 10.16
CA ALA A 13 9.82 8.76 10.73
C ALA A 13 11.24 8.18 10.55
N LYS A 14 11.75 7.50 11.58
CA LYS A 14 13.00 6.75 11.52
C LYS A 14 12.80 5.39 10.88
N ALA A 15 11.63 4.81 11.10
CA ALA A 15 11.21 3.51 10.58
C ALA A 15 9.72 3.56 10.23
N LEU A 16 9.39 4.12 9.05
CA LEU A 16 8.03 4.12 8.54
C LEU A 16 7.64 2.71 8.07
N ALA A 17 6.52 2.20 8.56
CA ALA A 17 5.80 1.06 8.01
C ALA A 17 4.49 1.52 7.37
N VAL A 18 4.03 0.80 6.36
CA VAL A 18 2.73 1.08 5.72
C VAL A 18 1.88 -0.18 5.67
N LEU A 19 0.60 -0.05 6.04
CA LEU A 19 -0.43 -1.08 5.79
C LEU A 19 -1.40 -0.53 4.75
N THR A 20 -1.58 -1.25 3.63
CA THR A 20 -2.52 -0.85 2.58
C THR A 20 -3.67 -1.83 2.41
N GLY A 21 -4.81 -1.30 1.97
CA GLY A 21 -5.97 -2.06 1.51
C GLY A 21 -6.46 -1.55 0.15
N ALA A 22 -7.61 -2.04 -0.31
CA ALA A 22 -8.12 -1.82 -1.66
C ALA A 22 -8.34 -0.34 -2.02
N GLY A 23 -8.51 0.54 -1.03
CA GLY A 23 -8.69 1.98 -1.25
C GLY A 23 -7.51 2.67 -1.95
N VAL A 24 -6.27 2.15 -1.89
CA VAL A 24 -5.15 2.72 -2.66
C VAL A 24 -5.24 2.37 -4.14
N SER A 25 -5.96 1.31 -4.49
CA SER A 25 -6.12 0.79 -5.85
C SER A 25 -7.39 1.30 -6.54
N THR A 26 -8.32 1.91 -5.79
CA THR A 26 -9.48 2.61 -6.40
C THR A 26 -9.03 3.77 -7.27
N LEU A 27 -7.92 4.43 -6.92
CA LEU A 27 -7.27 5.46 -7.73
C LEU A 27 -6.64 4.92 -9.04
N SER A 28 -6.47 3.60 -9.15
CA SER A 28 -6.06 2.90 -10.36
C SER A 28 -7.25 2.43 -11.20
N GLY A 29 -8.49 2.58 -10.71
CA GLY A 29 -9.72 2.09 -11.35
C GLY A 29 -10.12 0.67 -10.91
N ILE A 30 -9.42 0.04 -9.97
CA ILE A 30 -9.81 -1.26 -9.41
C ILE A 30 -10.88 -1.03 -8.34
N PRO A 31 -12.07 -1.67 -8.43
CA PRO A 31 -13.10 -1.52 -7.40
C PRO A 31 -12.59 -2.09 -6.06
N ASP A 32 -12.98 -1.45 -4.97
CA ASP A 32 -12.73 -1.98 -3.64
C ASP A 32 -13.72 -3.10 -3.26
N PHE A 33 -13.50 -3.74 -2.12
CA PHE A 33 -14.34 -4.84 -1.66
C PHE A 33 -15.56 -4.36 -0.85
N ARG A 34 -15.44 -3.29 -0.06
CA ARG A 34 -16.42 -2.89 0.96
C ARG A 34 -16.94 -1.45 0.83
N GLY A 35 -16.39 -0.64 -0.05
CA GLY A 35 -16.82 0.72 -0.29
C GLY A 35 -18.21 0.84 -0.91
N PRO A 36 -18.65 2.06 -1.23
CA PRO A 36 -20.00 2.31 -1.76
C PRO A 36 -20.36 1.53 -3.02
N GLN A 37 -19.38 1.08 -3.81
CA GLN A 37 -19.54 0.24 -5.00
C GLN A 37 -18.74 -1.06 -4.89
N GLY A 38 -18.42 -1.48 -3.65
CA GLY A 38 -17.57 -2.62 -3.37
C GLY A 38 -18.14 -3.96 -3.81
N LEU A 39 -17.23 -4.90 -4.09
CA LEU A 39 -17.56 -6.24 -4.59
C LEU A 39 -18.55 -6.99 -3.68
N TYR A 40 -18.41 -6.87 -2.35
CA TYR A 40 -19.26 -7.56 -1.37
C TYR A 40 -20.69 -7.02 -1.26
N LYS A 41 -21.09 -6.07 -2.10
CA LYS A 41 -22.53 -5.73 -2.28
C LYS A 41 -23.27 -6.78 -3.09
N ASN A 42 -22.55 -7.58 -3.88
CA ASN A 42 -23.12 -8.76 -4.51
C ASN A 42 -23.21 -9.89 -3.47
N PRO A 43 -24.39 -10.45 -3.18
CA PRO A 43 -24.57 -11.54 -2.22
C PRO A 43 -23.71 -12.79 -2.53
N ASP A 44 -23.39 -13.01 -3.80
CA ASP A 44 -22.57 -14.14 -4.23
C ASP A 44 -21.06 -13.88 -4.12
N ALA A 45 -20.63 -12.65 -3.82
CA ALA A 45 -19.22 -12.29 -3.79
C ALA A 45 -18.43 -13.01 -2.68
N GLU A 46 -19.07 -13.35 -1.56
CA GLU A 46 -18.43 -14.11 -0.48
C GLU A 46 -18.01 -15.52 -0.94
N ARG A 47 -18.78 -16.13 -1.87
CA ARG A 47 -18.48 -17.46 -2.43
C ARG A 47 -17.28 -17.45 -3.37
N ILE A 48 -16.94 -16.30 -3.97
CA ILE A 48 -15.86 -16.18 -4.94
C ILE A 48 -14.50 -16.48 -4.29
N PHE A 49 -14.29 -16.00 -3.06
CA PHE A 49 -13.04 -16.17 -2.32
C PHE A 49 -13.20 -17.10 -1.11
N ASP A 50 -14.03 -18.12 -1.22
CA ASP A 50 -14.23 -19.14 -0.20
C ASP A 50 -13.65 -20.48 -0.68
N ILE A 51 -12.83 -21.14 0.17
CA ILE A 51 -12.12 -22.34 -0.22
C ILE A 51 -13.05 -23.54 -0.40
N ASP A 52 -14.09 -23.67 0.41
CA ASP A 52 -15.04 -24.78 0.30
C ASP A 52 -15.88 -24.65 -0.98
N TRP A 53 -16.24 -23.41 -1.37
CA TRP A 53 -16.91 -23.18 -2.64
C TRP A 53 -16.00 -23.42 -3.83
N PHE A 54 -14.74 -23.02 -3.76
CA PHE A 54 -13.76 -23.31 -4.80
C PHE A 54 -13.56 -24.81 -5.01
N ASP A 55 -13.46 -25.59 -3.94
CA ASP A 55 -13.28 -27.03 -4.02
C ASP A 55 -14.54 -27.76 -4.57
N ARG A 56 -15.74 -27.21 -4.34
CA ARG A 56 -17.02 -27.73 -4.89
C ARG A 56 -17.22 -27.36 -6.36
N ASP A 57 -17.03 -26.08 -6.69
CA ASP A 57 -17.22 -25.54 -8.04
C ASP A 57 -16.27 -24.37 -8.29
N PRO A 58 -15.06 -24.63 -8.82
CA PRO A 58 -14.07 -23.60 -9.10
C PRO A 58 -14.51 -22.59 -10.17
N SER A 59 -15.55 -22.91 -10.96
CA SER A 59 -16.05 -21.96 -11.97
C SER A 59 -16.63 -20.70 -11.37
N ILE A 60 -17.12 -20.75 -10.12
CA ILE A 60 -17.61 -19.57 -9.38
C ILE A 60 -16.48 -18.55 -9.22
N TYR A 61 -15.30 -19.00 -8.78
CA TYR A 61 -14.12 -18.13 -8.66
C TYR A 61 -13.66 -17.60 -10.01
N TYR A 62 -13.46 -18.49 -10.99
CA TYR A 62 -12.91 -18.09 -12.27
C TYR A 62 -13.83 -17.14 -13.05
N ASN A 63 -15.13 -17.31 -12.97
CA ASN A 63 -16.11 -16.38 -13.57
C ASN A 63 -16.16 -15.06 -12.80
N GLY A 64 -16.21 -15.10 -11.46
CA GLY A 64 -16.28 -13.90 -10.63
C GLY A 64 -15.01 -13.06 -10.66
N CYS A 65 -13.86 -13.68 -10.90
CA CYS A 65 -12.55 -13.03 -10.91
C CYS A 65 -12.01 -12.70 -12.30
N ARG A 66 -12.79 -12.96 -13.38
CA ARG A 66 -12.33 -12.78 -14.76
C ARG A 66 -11.78 -11.37 -15.03
N GLU A 67 -12.48 -10.35 -14.60
CA GLU A 67 -12.02 -8.96 -14.69
C GLU A 67 -11.21 -8.51 -13.48
N LEU A 68 -11.61 -8.94 -12.30
CA LEU A 68 -11.03 -8.47 -11.04
C LEU A 68 -9.59 -8.96 -10.82
N VAL A 69 -9.32 -10.23 -11.14
CA VAL A 69 -8.00 -10.85 -10.94
C VAL A 69 -7.30 -11.03 -12.28
N TYR A 70 -7.96 -11.66 -13.26
CA TYR A 70 -7.33 -11.97 -14.54
C TYR A 70 -7.28 -10.78 -15.51
N GLY A 71 -7.93 -9.66 -15.18
CA GLY A 71 -7.83 -8.36 -15.86
C GLY A 71 -6.81 -7.39 -15.26
N LEU A 72 -6.02 -7.76 -14.25
CA LEU A 72 -5.13 -6.84 -13.51
C LEU A 72 -4.08 -6.14 -14.39
N ASN A 73 -3.69 -6.73 -15.52
CA ASN A 73 -2.73 -6.12 -16.45
C ASN A 73 -3.22 -4.80 -17.08
N LYS A 74 -4.53 -4.54 -17.07
CA LYS A 74 -5.15 -3.31 -17.59
C LYS A 74 -4.88 -2.08 -16.71
N TYR A 75 -4.57 -2.28 -15.43
CA TYR A 75 -4.44 -1.21 -14.45
C TYR A 75 -2.98 -0.79 -14.25
N ALA A 76 -2.76 0.50 -14.03
CA ALA A 76 -1.46 1.07 -13.69
C ALA A 76 -1.40 1.45 -12.21
N PRO A 77 -0.20 1.48 -11.59
CA PRO A 77 -0.03 1.97 -10.23
C PRO A 77 -0.58 3.39 -10.06
N SER A 78 -1.34 3.62 -8.99
CA SER A 78 -1.85 4.95 -8.63
C SER A 78 -0.73 5.87 -8.12
N ALA A 79 -1.05 7.16 -7.99
CA ALA A 79 -0.15 8.14 -7.38
C ALA A 79 0.28 7.73 -5.95
N CYS A 80 -0.60 7.04 -5.20
CA CYS A 80 -0.28 6.50 -3.89
C CYS A 80 0.83 5.44 -3.97
N HIS A 81 0.69 4.44 -4.83
CA HIS A 81 1.71 3.39 -5.03
C HIS A 81 3.07 4.00 -5.42
N LEU A 82 3.08 4.92 -6.39
CA LEU A 82 4.31 5.59 -6.85
C LEU A 82 4.96 6.44 -5.75
N THR A 83 4.16 7.06 -4.89
CA THR A 83 4.66 7.86 -3.77
C THR A 83 5.31 6.96 -2.71
N LEU A 84 4.68 5.83 -2.38
CA LEU A 84 5.24 4.87 -1.44
C LEU A 84 6.58 4.28 -1.94
N ALA A 85 6.66 3.90 -3.21
CA ALA A 85 7.90 3.44 -3.83
C ALA A 85 9.03 4.50 -3.77
N LYS A 86 8.68 5.79 -3.95
CA LYS A 86 9.65 6.89 -3.78
C LYS A 86 10.12 7.03 -2.33
N LEU A 87 9.25 6.87 -1.34
CA LEU A 87 9.62 6.91 0.08
C LEU A 87 10.53 5.74 0.47
N GLU A 88 10.28 4.56 -0.08
CA GLU A 88 11.13 3.38 0.11
C GLU A 88 12.52 3.60 -0.49
N LYS A 89 12.59 4.06 -1.74
CA LYS A 89 13.87 4.39 -2.40
C LYS A 89 14.67 5.47 -1.66
N ARG A 90 14.00 6.35 -0.92
CA ARG A 90 14.63 7.36 -0.05
C ARG A 90 15.03 6.82 1.32
N GLY A 91 14.76 5.55 1.62
CA GLY A 91 15.07 4.89 2.88
C GLY A 91 14.17 5.30 4.06
N ILE A 92 13.10 6.07 3.82
CA ILE A 92 12.11 6.46 4.85
C ILE A 92 11.19 5.29 5.14
N LEU A 93 10.55 4.74 4.10
CA LEU A 93 9.68 3.58 4.18
C LEU A 93 10.53 2.31 4.26
N LYS A 94 10.26 1.47 5.26
CA LYS A 94 10.99 0.21 5.52
C LYS A 94 10.30 -1.01 4.93
N GLY A 95 9.02 -0.90 4.59
CA GLY A 95 8.25 -1.94 3.94
C GLY A 95 6.76 -1.65 3.95
N ILE A 96 6.05 -2.39 3.12
CA ILE A 96 4.60 -2.32 2.93
C ILE A 96 4.00 -3.68 3.25
N ALA A 97 3.15 -3.75 4.27
CA ALA A 97 2.20 -4.84 4.42
C ALA A 97 0.96 -4.50 3.58
N THR A 98 0.58 -5.37 2.65
CA THR A 98 -0.60 -5.12 1.81
C THR A 98 -1.61 -6.25 1.90
N GLN A 99 -2.88 -5.88 2.04
CA GLN A 99 -4.01 -6.77 1.92
C GLN A 99 -4.42 -7.01 0.45
N ASN A 100 -3.84 -6.20 -0.47
CA ASN A 100 -4.17 -6.25 -1.88
C ASN A 100 -3.46 -7.41 -2.59
N ILE A 101 -4.13 -7.92 -3.60
CA ILE A 101 -3.66 -9.01 -4.47
C ILE A 101 -3.33 -8.53 -5.89
N ASP A 102 -3.29 -7.21 -6.11
CA ASP A 102 -3.23 -6.58 -7.44
C ASP A 102 -1.81 -6.38 -7.98
N MET A 103 -0.80 -6.64 -7.17
CA MET A 103 0.63 -6.52 -7.53
C MET A 103 1.06 -5.08 -7.90
N LEU A 104 0.26 -4.06 -7.61
CA LEU A 104 0.53 -2.69 -8.05
C LEU A 104 1.68 -2.03 -7.26
N HIS A 105 1.93 -2.42 -6.00
CA HIS A 105 3.09 -1.93 -5.24
C HIS A 105 4.41 -2.31 -5.91
N GLN A 106 4.57 -3.58 -6.31
CA GLN A 106 5.78 -4.05 -6.99
C GLN A 106 5.90 -3.43 -8.38
N ARG A 107 4.79 -3.29 -9.11
CA ARG A 107 4.75 -2.59 -10.42
C ARG A 107 5.08 -1.10 -10.32
N ALA A 108 4.87 -0.48 -9.15
CA ALA A 108 5.29 0.90 -8.86
C ALA A 108 6.79 1.01 -8.53
N GLY A 109 7.48 -0.13 -8.31
CA GLY A 109 8.89 -0.20 -7.97
C GLY A 109 9.18 -0.33 -6.48
N SER A 110 8.19 -0.70 -5.64
CA SER A 110 8.43 -1.11 -4.25
C SER A 110 9.01 -2.52 -4.19
N GLU A 111 10.01 -2.73 -3.34
CA GLU A 111 10.74 -4.00 -3.19
C GLU A 111 10.32 -4.75 -1.92
N ALA A 112 10.24 -4.05 -0.77
CA ALA A 112 9.83 -4.64 0.50
C ALA A 112 8.31 -4.66 0.65
N VAL A 113 7.65 -5.56 -0.09
CA VAL A 113 6.18 -5.70 -0.10
C VAL A 113 5.78 -7.07 0.42
N TYR A 114 5.04 -7.08 1.52
CA TYR A 114 4.52 -8.27 2.18
C TYR A 114 3.03 -8.42 1.87
N GLU A 115 2.70 -9.35 0.97
CA GLU A 115 1.34 -9.61 0.50
C GLU A 115 0.63 -10.57 1.47
N VAL A 116 0.01 -10.01 2.53
CA VAL A 116 -0.57 -10.80 3.63
C VAL A 116 -1.78 -11.64 3.22
N HIS A 117 -2.40 -11.35 2.08
CA HIS A 117 -3.46 -12.18 1.49
C HIS A 117 -2.99 -12.92 0.23
N GLY A 118 -1.67 -13.05 0.07
CA GLY A 118 -1.08 -13.71 -1.09
C GLY A 118 -1.18 -12.92 -2.38
N SER A 119 -0.94 -13.59 -3.49
CA SER A 119 -0.84 -12.98 -4.82
C SER A 119 -1.21 -13.97 -5.92
N PRO A 120 -1.82 -13.52 -7.02
CA PRO A 120 -2.14 -14.40 -8.15
C PRO A 120 -0.92 -14.73 -9.04
N ARG A 121 0.29 -14.28 -8.71
CA ARG A 121 1.49 -14.51 -9.54
C ARG A 121 1.71 -15.96 -9.90
N LEU A 122 1.45 -16.86 -8.95
CA LEU A 122 1.49 -18.29 -9.17
C LEU A 122 0.13 -18.91 -8.84
N HIS A 123 -0.13 -20.00 -9.51
CA HIS A 123 -1.28 -20.88 -9.27
C HIS A 123 -0.74 -22.27 -9.02
N HIS A 124 -1.19 -22.92 -7.96
CA HIS A 124 -0.79 -24.28 -7.65
C HIS A 124 -1.93 -25.28 -7.92
N CYS A 125 -1.57 -26.41 -8.49
CA CYS A 125 -2.50 -27.52 -8.68
C CYS A 125 -2.92 -28.08 -7.31
N ARG A 126 -4.23 -28.14 -7.06
CA ARG A 126 -4.80 -28.67 -5.81
C ARG A 126 -4.46 -30.14 -5.53
N ASN A 127 -4.10 -30.93 -6.59
CA ASN A 127 -3.78 -32.34 -6.42
C ASN A 127 -2.27 -32.61 -6.26
N CYS A 128 -1.43 -32.02 -7.11
CA CYS A 128 -0.01 -32.39 -7.20
C CYS A 128 0.96 -31.23 -6.88
N GLY A 129 0.46 -30.05 -6.55
CA GLY A 129 1.27 -28.89 -6.21
C GLY A 129 2.03 -28.24 -7.39
N LYS A 130 1.87 -28.73 -8.62
CA LYS A 130 2.54 -28.16 -9.77
C LYS A 130 2.15 -26.69 -9.93
N ALA A 131 3.14 -25.80 -10.06
CA ALA A 131 2.92 -24.37 -10.25
C ALA A 131 2.72 -24.02 -11.73
N ARG A 132 1.89 -22.98 -11.96
CA ARG A 132 1.76 -22.25 -13.24
C ARG A 132 1.79 -20.76 -12.99
N ALA A 133 2.42 -20.01 -13.88
CA ALA A 133 2.47 -18.57 -13.81
C ALA A 133 1.11 -17.91 -14.15
N TYR A 134 0.85 -16.76 -13.54
CA TYR A 134 -0.34 -15.95 -13.81
C TYR A 134 -0.57 -15.72 -15.30
N ALA A 135 0.48 -15.35 -16.07
CA ALA A 135 0.37 -15.07 -17.49
C ALA A 135 -0.11 -16.30 -18.31
N GLU A 136 0.30 -17.51 -17.92
CA GLU A 136 -0.13 -18.75 -18.60
C GLU A 136 -1.61 -19.05 -18.33
N ILE A 137 -2.07 -18.75 -17.10
CA ILE A 137 -3.49 -18.90 -16.75
C ILE A 137 -4.34 -17.86 -17.50
N VAL A 138 -3.89 -16.59 -17.56
CA VAL A 138 -4.58 -15.54 -18.32
C VAL A 138 -4.70 -15.94 -19.78
N ALA A 139 -3.59 -16.35 -20.43
CA ALA A 139 -3.59 -16.76 -21.82
C ALA A 139 -4.54 -17.94 -22.10
N GLU A 140 -4.63 -18.92 -21.17
CA GLU A 140 -5.59 -20.00 -21.29
C GLU A 140 -7.03 -19.50 -21.18
N LEU A 141 -7.33 -18.64 -20.21
CA LEU A 141 -8.68 -18.09 -19.99
C LEU A 141 -9.15 -17.23 -21.17
N GLU A 142 -8.25 -16.51 -21.83
CA GLU A 142 -8.57 -15.72 -23.05
C GLU A 142 -9.04 -16.57 -24.23
N THR A 143 -8.64 -17.86 -24.28
CA THR A 143 -9.10 -18.80 -25.30
C THR A 143 -10.48 -19.42 -24.99
N LYS A 144 -11.00 -19.21 -23.78
CA LYS A 144 -12.27 -19.80 -23.33
C LYS A 144 -13.43 -18.83 -23.55
N GLY A 145 -14.65 -19.37 -23.60
CA GLY A 145 -15.87 -18.58 -23.66
C GLY A 145 -16.05 -17.64 -22.47
N GLU A 146 -17.01 -16.72 -22.56
CA GLU A 146 -17.26 -15.71 -21.51
C GLU A 146 -17.64 -16.35 -20.16
N ARG A 147 -18.35 -17.47 -20.19
CA ARG A 147 -18.78 -18.21 -19.01
C ARG A 147 -18.15 -19.60 -18.98
N LEU A 148 -17.43 -19.88 -17.92
CA LEU A 148 -16.79 -21.17 -17.68
C LEU A 148 -17.71 -22.12 -16.91
N THR A 149 -17.67 -23.40 -17.26
CA THR A 149 -18.16 -24.49 -16.43
C THR A 149 -17.02 -25.05 -15.57
N ALA A 150 -17.34 -25.96 -14.65
CA ALA A 150 -16.33 -26.63 -13.82
C ALA A 150 -15.30 -27.45 -14.65
N GLN A 151 -15.65 -27.83 -15.88
CA GLN A 151 -14.74 -28.54 -16.81
C GLN A 151 -13.82 -27.59 -17.57
N ASP A 152 -14.23 -26.31 -17.76
CA ASP A 152 -13.51 -25.33 -18.57
C ASP A 152 -12.41 -24.60 -17.80
N VAL A 153 -12.41 -24.70 -16.45
CA VAL A 153 -11.40 -24.02 -15.63
C VAL A 153 -10.00 -24.59 -15.86
N PRO A 154 -8.94 -23.81 -15.64
CA PRO A 154 -7.56 -24.27 -15.82
C PRO A 154 -7.23 -25.51 -15.00
N ARG A 155 -6.80 -26.57 -15.68
CA ARG A 155 -6.49 -27.87 -15.08
C ARG A 155 -5.08 -28.32 -15.36
N CYS A 156 -4.53 -29.04 -14.38
CA CYS A 156 -3.25 -29.73 -14.49
C CYS A 156 -3.40 -31.03 -15.27
N ALA A 157 -2.31 -31.53 -15.85
CA ALA A 157 -2.28 -32.86 -16.49
C ALA A 157 -2.67 -34.02 -15.55
N CYS A 158 -2.56 -33.83 -14.23
CA CYS A 158 -3.03 -34.81 -13.22
C CYS A 158 -4.56 -34.71 -12.94
N GLY A 159 -5.29 -33.84 -13.66
CA GLY A 159 -6.72 -33.61 -13.49
C GLY A 159 -7.08 -32.56 -12.39
N GLY A 160 -6.14 -32.17 -11.53
CA GLY A 160 -6.37 -31.19 -10.48
C GLY A 160 -6.59 -29.77 -11.03
N VAL A 161 -7.38 -28.96 -10.33
CA VAL A 161 -7.62 -27.56 -10.67
C VAL A 161 -6.47 -26.71 -10.19
N PHE A 162 -6.07 -25.70 -10.96
CA PHE A 162 -5.13 -24.67 -10.51
C PHE A 162 -5.85 -23.66 -9.63
N LYS A 163 -5.32 -23.39 -8.43
CA LYS A 163 -5.79 -22.33 -7.53
C LYS A 163 -4.70 -21.27 -7.43
N PRO A 164 -5.04 -19.97 -7.51
CA PRO A 164 -4.05 -18.91 -7.28
C PRO A 164 -3.57 -18.92 -5.83
N ASP A 165 -2.36 -18.43 -5.61
CA ASP A 165 -1.77 -18.24 -4.27
C ASP A 165 -2.36 -17.03 -3.55
N ILE A 166 -3.65 -16.80 -3.73
CA ILE A 166 -4.47 -15.85 -2.99
C ILE A 166 -5.07 -16.60 -1.82
N THR A 167 -5.03 -16.00 -0.63
CA THR A 167 -5.70 -16.56 0.55
C THR A 167 -7.20 -16.39 0.44
N PHE A 168 -7.92 -17.50 0.43
CA PHE A 168 -9.38 -17.52 0.47
C PHE A 168 -9.87 -17.61 1.92
N PHE A 169 -11.11 -17.24 2.15
CA PHE A 169 -11.75 -17.48 3.44
C PHE A 169 -11.72 -18.99 3.75
N GLY A 170 -11.33 -19.32 4.98
CA GLY A 170 -11.08 -20.72 5.40
C GLY A 170 -9.62 -21.16 5.27
N GLU A 171 -8.74 -20.38 4.63
CA GLU A 171 -7.31 -20.68 4.53
C GLU A 171 -6.46 -19.87 5.52
N ALA A 172 -5.28 -20.40 5.88
CA ALA A 172 -4.27 -19.67 6.62
C ALA A 172 -3.62 -18.59 5.72
N LEU A 173 -3.20 -17.47 6.34
CA LEU A 173 -2.41 -16.46 5.65
C LEU A 173 -1.02 -17.01 5.29
N PRO A 174 -0.35 -16.46 4.24
CA PRO A 174 1.05 -16.77 3.94
C PRO A 174 1.94 -16.45 5.15
N GLU A 175 2.48 -17.49 5.79
CA GLU A 175 3.18 -17.38 7.08
C GLU A 175 4.35 -16.40 7.00
N GLU A 176 5.22 -16.54 5.99
CA GLU A 176 6.40 -15.69 5.83
C GLU A 176 6.02 -14.21 5.67
N ALA A 177 5.03 -13.91 4.83
CA ALA A 177 4.58 -12.54 4.59
C ALA A 177 3.92 -11.95 5.84
N PHE A 178 3.16 -12.76 6.58
CA PHE A 178 2.48 -12.29 7.78
C PHE A 178 3.46 -12.05 8.94
N VAL A 179 4.41 -12.97 9.18
CA VAL A 179 5.47 -12.81 10.19
C VAL A 179 6.34 -11.58 9.88
N ALA A 180 6.77 -11.42 8.63
CA ALA A 180 7.53 -10.23 8.22
C ALA A 180 6.73 -8.92 8.40
N SER A 181 5.40 -8.95 8.16
CA SER A 181 4.52 -7.80 8.42
C SER A 181 4.39 -7.48 9.91
N GLN A 182 4.36 -8.50 10.78
CA GLN A 182 4.36 -8.30 12.22
C GLN A 182 5.68 -7.67 12.71
N GLU A 183 6.81 -8.20 12.24
CA GLU A 183 8.12 -7.61 12.57
C GLU A 183 8.25 -6.17 12.08
N LEU A 184 7.80 -5.89 10.86
CA LEU A 184 7.73 -4.54 10.31
C LEU A 184 6.91 -3.61 11.21
N ALA A 185 5.73 -4.06 11.65
CA ALA A 185 4.83 -3.30 12.51
C ALA A 185 5.45 -3.01 13.89
N ILE A 186 6.10 -4.00 14.49
CA ILE A 186 6.73 -3.87 15.82
C ILE A 186 7.93 -2.90 15.79
N ARG A 187 8.70 -2.89 14.69
CA ARG A 187 9.89 -2.02 14.55
C ARG A 187 9.56 -0.60 14.13
N ALA A 188 8.33 -0.33 13.71
CA ALA A 188 7.93 0.98 13.20
C ALA A 188 7.75 2.00 14.33
N ASP A 189 8.39 3.17 14.23
CA ASP A 189 8.07 4.34 15.04
C ASP A 189 6.83 5.08 14.51
N VAL A 190 6.53 4.91 13.23
CA VAL A 190 5.31 5.38 12.56
C VAL A 190 4.76 4.29 11.64
N MET A 191 3.49 3.93 11.82
CA MET A 191 2.74 3.15 10.85
C MET A 191 1.67 4.01 10.18
N LEU A 192 1.69 4.03 8.85
CA LEU A 192 0.68 4.69 8.05
C LEU A 192 -0.28 3.65 7.45
N VAL A 193 -1.54 3.73 7.81
CA VAL A 193 -2.62 2.85 7.33
C VAL A 193 -3.39 3.56 6.24
N ILE A 194 -3.46 2.99 5.03
CA ILE A 194 -4.09 3.64 3.88
C ILE A 194 -5.11 2.73 3.21
N GLY A 195 -6.33 3.23 3.03
CA GLY A 195 -7.35 2.62 2.16
C GLY A 195 -7.85 1.26 2.63
N THR A 196 -7.94 1.03 3.94
CA THR A 196 -8.47 -0.20 4.51
C THR A 196 -9.51 0.09 5.59
N SER A 197 -10.55 -0.73 5.65
CA SER A 197 -11.57 -0.68 6.70
C SER A 197 -11.09 -1.23 8.05
N LEU A 198 -9.94 -1.92 8.09
CA LEU A 198 -9.40 -2.62 9.28
C LEU A 198 -10.40 -3.59 9.93
N THR A 199 -11.17 -4.33 9.11
CA THR A 199 -12.15 -5.32 9.58
C THR A 199 -11.77 -6.76 9.32
N VAL A 200 -10.74 -7.03 8.50
CA VAL A 200 -10.29 -8.39 8.15
C VAL A 200 -9.11 -8.78 9.01
N PHE A 201 -9.36 -9.70 9.93
CA PHE A 201 -8.32 -10.27 10.80
C PHE A 201 -7.69 -11.50 10.12
N PRO A 202 -6.38 -11.75 10.42
CA PRO A 202 -5.53 -11.08 11.40
C PRO A 202 -4.82 -9.80 10.91
N ALA A 203 -4.85 -9.47 9.62
CA ALA A 203 -4.14 -8.33 9.02
C ALA A 203 -4.55 -6.98 9.67
N ALA A 204 -5.82 -6.80 10.02
CA ALA A 204 -6.34 -5.62 10.72
C ALA A 204 -5.71 -5.38 12.11
N GLY A 205 -5.06 -6.40 12.67
CA GLY A 205 -4.36 -6.33 13.96
C GLY A 205 -2.96 -5.70 13.88
N LEU A 206 -2.34 -5.64 12.69
CA LEU A 206 -0.96 -5.16 12.53
C LEU A 206 -0.71 -3.76 13.12
N PRO A 207 -1.58 -2.74 12.93
CA PRO A 207 -1.35 -1.43 13.51
C PRO A 207 -1.35 -1.41 15.04
N ARG A 208 -2.05 -2.36 15.68
CA ARG A 208 -2.03 -2.49 17.16
C ARG A 208 -0.66 -2.90 17.68
N LEU A 209 0.11 -3.69 16.90
CA LEU A 209 1.48 -4.05 17.27
C LEU A 209 2.40 -2.83 17.33
N THR A 210 2.25 -1.90 16.38
CA THR A 210 2.98 -0.62 16.40
C THR A 210 2.62 0.20 17.65
N LEU A 211 1.33 0.32 17.98
CA LEU A 211 0.90 1.03 19.19
C LEU A 211 1.44 0.38 20.47
N GLN A 212 1.40 -0.95 20.55
CA GLN A 212 1.93 -1.71 21.71
C GLN A 212 3.44 -1.56 21.86
N ALA A 213 4.16 -1.40 20.74
CA ALA A 213 5.60 -1.13 20.73
C ALA A 213 5.96 0.35 21.03
N GLY A 214 4.97 1.21 21.26
CA GLY A 214 5.16 2.64 21.56
C GLY A 214 5.28 3.53 20.31
N GLY A 215 5.05 2.99 19.11
CA GLY A 215 4.97 3.74 17.88
C GLY A 215 3.63 4.47 17.71
N ARG A 216 3.54 5.31 16.69
CA ARG A 216 2.34 6.08 16.31
C ARG A 216 1.66 5.49 15.09
N VAL A 217 0.34 5.50 15.08
CA VAL A 217 -0.46 5.06 13.93
C VAL A 217 -1.22 6.24 13.35
N PHE A 218 -1.14 6.42 12.04
CA PHE A 218 -1.91 7.39 11.28
C PHE A 218 -2.76 6.67 10.24
N ILE A 219 -4.00 7.14 10.05
CA ILE A 219 -4.97 6.52 9.15
C ILE A 219 -5.34 7.50 8.03
N VAL A 220 -5.28 7.02 6.78
CA VAL A 220 -5.78 7.73 5.60
C VAL A 220 -6.85 6.85 4.95
N ASN A 221 -8.12 7.11 5.28
CA ASN A 221 -9.24 6.29 4.83
C ASN A 221 -10.53 7.10 4.81
N GLY A 222 -11.29 7.01 3.71
CA GLY A 222 -12.54 7.76 3.52
C GLY A 222 -13.72 7.31 4.37
N SER A 223 -13.61 6.13 5.01
CA SER A 223 -14.63 5.60 5.90
C SER A 223 -14.09 5.43 7.32
N PRO A 224 -14.95 5.39 8.35
CA PRO A 224 -14.54 5.05 9.72
C PRO A 224 -13.88 3.68 9.80
N THR A 225 -12.96 3.53 10.77
CA THR A 225 -12.32 2.27 11.10
C THR A 225 -12.41 1.98 12.60
N PRO A 226 -12.34 0.71 13.03
CA PRO A 226 -12.33 0.36 14.47
C PRO A 226 -11.10 0.86 15.22
N LEU A 227 -10.13 1.47 14.54
CA LEU A 227 -8.89 1.96 15.15
C LEU A 227 -8.81 3.50 15.20
N ASP A 228 -9.82 4.22 14.71
CA ASP A 228 -9.81 5.69 14.61
C ASP A 228 -9.53 6.36 15.96
N ASP A 229 -10.12 5.87 17.06
CA ASP A 229 -9.96 6.43 18.40
C ASP A 229 -8.56 6.22 19.00
N TYR A 230 -7.78 5.28 18.45
CA TYR A 230 -6.42 4.96 18.90
C TYR A 230 -5.36 5.56 17.97
N ALA A 231 -5.76 6.08 16.82
CA ALA A 231 -4.84 6.67 15.87
C ALA A 231 -4.33 8.03 16.35
N SER A 232 -3.06 8.31 16.10
CA SER A 232 -2.45 9.63 16.36
C SER A 232 -2.99 10.72 15.42
N GLY A 233 -3.67 10.34 14.35
CA GLY A 233 -4.37 11.24 13.44
C GLY A 233 -4.97 10.53 12.26
N LYS A 234 -5.97 11.18 11.64
CA LYS A 234 -6.71 10.66 10.48
C LYS A 234 -6.86 11.71 9.39
N ALA A 235 -6.77 11.27 8.13
CA ALA A 235 -7.17 12.01 6.94
C ALA A 235 -8.12 11.12 6.11
N GLU A 236 -9.01 11.75 5.33
CA GLU A 236 -10.05 10.99 4.62
C GLU A 236 -9.75 10.84 3.12
N ASP A 237 -9.06 11.79 2.51
CA ASP A 237 -8.79 11.81 1.08
C ASP A 237 -7.40 11.25 0.74
N ILE A 238 -7.40 10.01 0.24
CA ILE A 238 -6.18 9.30 -0.16
C ILE A 238 -5.49 10.00 -1.34
N ALA A 239 -6.25 10.55 -2.29
CA ALA A 239 -5.69 11.17 -3.49
C ALA A 239 -4.95 12.46 -3.12
N SER A 240 -5.62 13.38 -2.40
CA SER A 240 -5.01 14.63 -1.92
C SER A 240 -3.83 14.36 -0.99
N PHE A 241 -3.96 13.41 -0.06
CA PHE A 241 -2.87 13.03 0.84
C PHE A 241 -1.64 12.53 0.05
N SER A 242 -1.84 11.64 -0.92
CA SER A 242 -0.76 11.09 -1.74
C SER A 242 -0.08 12.18 -2.59
N ALA A 243 -0.84 13.10 -3.15
CA ALA A 243 -0.30 14.24 -3.90
C ALA A 243 0.55 15.15 -2.99
N MET A 244 0.04 15.53 -1.82
CA MET A 244 0.78 16.34 -0.84
C MET A 244 2.07 15.65 -0.39
N LEU A 245 2.01 14.36 -0.07
CA LEU A 245 3.16 13.57 0.36
C LEU A 245 4.23 13.45 -0.74
N SER A 246 3.83 13.36 -2.01
CA SER A 246 4.75 13.23 -3.15
C SER A 246 5.62 14.48 -3.37
N HIS A 247 5.13 15.66 -3.01
CA HIS A 247 5.82 16.95 -3.20
C HIS A 247 6.72 17.34 -2.03
N ARG A 248 6.60 16.69 -0.87
CA ARG A 248 7.42 17.00 0.30
C ARG A 248 8.84 16.44 0.14
N ARG A 249 9.84 17.31 0.29
CA ARG A 249 11.26 16.94 0.36
C ARG A 249 11.69 16.77 1.81
N PRO A 250 12.51 15.74 2.16
CA PRO A 250 13.14 15.70 3.47
C PRO A 250 14.11 16.88 3.58
N GLY A 251 14.10 17.56 4.70
CA GLY A 251 15.07 18.60 5.01
C GLY A 251 14.61 20.06 4.83
N PHE A 252 13.36 20.33 4.42
CA PHE A 252 12.76 21.63 4.67
C PHE A 252 12.12 21.60 6.07
N CYS A 253 13.00 21.71 7.07
CA CYS A 253 12.63 21.87 8.47
C CYS A 253 11.61 23.02 8.61
N SER A 254 10.72 22.88 9.56
CA SER A 254 9.76 23.85 10.11
C SER A 254 10.27 25.32 10.19
N MET A 255 11.58 25.53 10.18
CA MET A 255 12.18 26.88 10.13
C MET A 255 11.75 27.72 8.93
N ALA A 256 11.47 27.13 7.74
CA ALA A 256 11.05 27.90 6.59
C ALA A 256 9.60 28.38 6.71
N VAL A 257 8.72 27.57 7.30
CA VAL A 257 7.32 27.97 7.55
C VAL A 257 7.25 29.00 8.69
N THR A 258 8.07 28.82 9.73
CA THR A 258 8.17 29.80 10.85
C THR A 258 8.80 31.11 10.37
N LEU A 259 9.81 31.06 9.47
CA LEU A 259 10.38 32.27 8.87
C LEU A 259 9.40 32.98 7.94
N LEU A 260 8.61 32.26 7.13
CA LEU A 260 7.57 32.86 6.30
C LEU A 260 6.44 33.49 7.15
N SER A 261 6.04 32.87 8.25
CA SER A 261 5.07 33.43 9.17
C SER A 261 5.63 34.64 9.96
N MET A 262 6.92 34.62 10.29
CA MET A 262 7.59 35.80 10.90
C MET A 262 7.78 36.94 9.89
N LEU A 263 8.06 36.65 8.61
CA LEU A 263 8.17 37.67 7.56
C LEU A 263 6.83 38.32 7.23
N SER A 264 5.72 37.61 7.37
CA SER A 264 4.37 38.19 7.18
C SER A 264 3.92 39.12 8.30
N THR A 265 4.58 39.09 9.45
CA THR A 265 4.30 39.98 10.59
C THR A 265 5.25 41.17 10.70
N LEU A 266 6.32 41.25 9.86
CA LEU A 266 7.28 42.35 9.85
C LEU A 266 6.89 43.38 8.79
N SER A 267 6.19 44.42 9.20
CA SER A 267 5.81 45.58 8.38
C SER A 267 6.94 46.60 8.16
N ASP A 268 8.17 46.31 8.54
CA ASP A 268 9.30 47.26 8.47
C ASP A 268 10.38 46.77 7.50
N MET A 269 10.55 47.52 6.39
CA MET A 269 11.43 47.21 5.25
C MET A 269 12.93 47.12 5.61
N THR A 270 13.38 47.69 6.68
CA THR A 270 14.80 47.71 7.09
C THR A 270 15.27 46.42 7.73
N LEU A 271 14.37 45.69 8.37
CA LEU A 271 14.68 44.36 8.95
C LEU A 271 14.65 43.22 7.90
N CYS A 272 13.97 43.46 6.77
CA CYS A 272 13.86 42.48 5.69
C CYS A 272 15.21 42.24 4.98
N PHE A 273 16.02 43.25 4.79
CA PHE A 273 17.34 43.16 4.13
C PHE A 273 18.34 42.36 4.97
N SER A 274 18.35 42.51 6.28
CA SER A 274 19.22 41.76 7.18
C SER A 274 18.84 40.27 7.23
N ALA A 275 17.54 39.97 7.22
CA ALA A 275 17.04 38.57 7.21
C ALA A 275 17.33 37.87 5.88
N ILE A 276 17.20 38.56 4.74
CA ILE A 276 17.51 38.01 3.41
C ILE A 276 19.01 37.70 3.30
N THR A 277 19.87 38.59 3.81
CA THR A 277 21.32 38.37 3.81
C THR A 277 21.73 37.19 4.67
N ALA A 278 21.15 37.04 5.85
CA ALA A 278 21.39 35.87 6.73
C ALA A 278 20.91 34.56 6.08
N MET A 279 19.81 34.60 5.34
CA MET A 279 19.25 33.44 4.63
C MET A 279 20.13 33.02 3.44
N LEU A 280 20.69 33.99 2.69
CA LEU A 280 21.64 33.72 1.60
C LEU A 280 22.95 33.13 2.12
N VAL A 281 23.48 33.61 3.23
CA VAL A 281 24.68 33.05 3.89
C VAL A 281 24.43 31.63 4.39
N ALA A 282 23.29 31.32 4.97
CA ALA A 282 22.92 29.97 5.40
C ALA A 282 22.73 28.99 4.23
N MET A 283 22.18 29.47 3.09
CA MET A 283 22.08 28.67 1.86
C MET A 283 23.44 28.38 1.23
N LEU A 284 24.35 29.34 1.22
CA LEU A 284 25.70 29.16 0.68
C LEU A 284 26.56 28.23 1.55
N SER A 285 26.39 28.25 2.88
CA SER A 285 27.07 27.31 3.78
C SER A 285 26.57 25.86 3.64
N SER A 286 25.29 25.65 3.37
CA SER A 286 24.74 24.32 3.13
C SER A 286 25.18 23.73 1.77
N VAL A 287 25.42 24.57 0.76
CA VAL A 287 25.92 24.13 -0.55
C VAL A 287 27.41 23.77 -0.47
N SER A 288 28.20 24.43 0.37
CA SER A 288 29.61 24.09 0.60
C SER A 288 29.79 22.76 1.37
N CYS A 289 28.86 22.42 2.26
CA CYS A 289 28.85 21.13 2.98
C CYS A 289 28.58 19.96 2.04
N LEU A 290 27.75 20.13 1.00
CA LEU A 290 27.46 19.10 0.00
C LEU A 290 28.61 18.88 -1.01
N ARG A 291 29.53 19.85 -1.16
CA ARG A 291 30.72 19.66 -2.01
C ARG A 291 31.89 18.98 -1.31
N SER A 292 31.93 18.99 0.01
CA SER A 292 33.02 18.33 0.77
C SER A 292 32.82 16.83 0.97
N THR A 293 31.62 16.28 0.72
CA THR A 293 31.34 14.85 0.83
C THR A 293 31.52 14.07 -0.48
N SER A 294 31.79 14.74 -1.61
CA SER A 294 31.99 14.09 -2.92
C SER A 294 33.47 13.88 -3.31
N SER A 295 34.44 14.26 -2.45
CA SER A 295 35.88 14.24 -2.76
C SER A 295 36.70 13.20 -1.99
N SER A 296 36.10 12.17 -1.42
CA SER A 296 36.83 11.09 -0.77
C SER A 296 36.32 9.72 -1.19
N ARG A 297 36.59 9.35 -2.43
CA ARG A 297 36.79 7.95 -2.91
C ARG A 297 37.64 7.99 -4.18
N CYS A 298 38.91 7.84 -4.03
CA CYS A 298 39.80 7.07 -4.90
C CYS A 298 40.21 5.84 -4.13
#